data_a107df8cd43b4341f3efeea48d76f01e
#
_entry.id   a107df8cd43b4341f3efeea48d76f01e
#
_cell.length_a   1.000
_cell.length_b   1.000
_cell.length_c   1.000
_cell.angle_alpha   90.00
_cell.angle_beta   90.00
_cell.angle_gamma   90.00
#
_symmetry.space_group_name_H-M   'P 1'
#
loop_
_entity.id
_entity.type
_entity.pdbx_description
1 polymer ?
#
loop_
_entity_poly.entity_id
_entity_poly.type
_entity_poly.pdbx_seq_one_letter_code
_entity_poly.pdbx_strand_id
1 'polypeptide(L)'
;MALYWPQEGVALEFLDDPESTPFTGDEEEVNIIRVTNDDLSDPDLFIEFVSHLAEALGYELDEDDDDYDPVRAFRSMLYAAVEY
;
A
#
# COMPACT_ATOMS: atom_id res chain seq x y z
N MET A 1 -1.71 12.30 -2.91
CA MET A 1 -1.02 11.49 -3.95
C MET A 1 -1.52 10.07 -3.89
N ALA A 2 -1.85 9.49 -5.03
CA ALA A 2 -2.27 8.09 -5.11
C ALA A 2 -1.21 7.30 -5.86
N LEU A 3 -1.03 6.05 -5.49
CA LEU A 3 -0.10 5.13 -6.14
C LEU A 3 -0.88 4.00 -6.81
N TYR A 4 -0.33 3.49 -7.89
CA TYR A 4 -1.02 2.49 -8.69
C TYR A 4 -0.05 1.42 -9.14
N TRP A 5 -0.48 0.16 -9.04
CA TRP A 5 0.25 -1.01 -9.53
C TRP A 5 -0.54 -1.62 -10.68
N PRO A 6 -0.25 -1.21 -11.93
CA PRO A 6 -1.06 -1.64 -13.08
C PRO A 6 -1.03 -3.14 -13.35
N GLN A 7 0.08 -3.79 -13.06
CA GLN A 7 0.21 -5.23 -13.31
C GLN A 7 -0.65 -6.05 -12.34
N GLU A 8 -0.79 -5.56 -11.11
CA GLU A 8 -1.54 -6.23 -10.06
C GLU A 8 -2.99 -5.75 -9.96
N GLY A 9 -3.30 -4.62 -10.60
CA GLY A 9 -4.61 -4.03 -10.50
C GLY A 9 -4.92 -3.51 -9.09
N VAL A 10 -3.94 -2.87 -8.44
CA VAL A 10 -4.07 -2.34 -7.08
C VAL A 10 -3.76 -0.86 -7.08
N ALA A 11 -4.52 -0.09 -6.31
CA ALA A 11 -4.27 1.33 -6.09
C ALA A 11 -4.22 1.62 -4.59
N LEU A 12 -3.37 2.56 -4.19
CA LEU A 12 -3.24 3.00 -2.81
C LEU A 12 -3.60 4.47 -2.72
N GLU A 13 -4.59 4.78 -1.89
CA GLU A 13 -5.08 6.15 -1.70
C GLU A 13 -4.81 6.62 -0.27
N PHE A 14 -4.20 7.80 -0.14
CA PHE A 14 -3.91 8.43 1.15
C PHE A 14 -5.03 9.40 1.49
N LEU A 15 -5.87 9.03 2.46
CA LEU A 15 -7.09 9.78 2.77
C LEU A 15 -6.83 11.11 3.49
N ASP A 16 -5.74 11.20 4.25
CA ASP A 16 -5.43 12.37 5.05
C ASP A 16 -4.55 13.41 4.35
N ASP A 17 -4.23 13.19 3.09
CA ASP A 17 -3.45 14.12 2.30
C ASP A 17 -4.39 15.12 1.61
N PRO A 18 -4.38 16.42 2.01
CA PRO A 18 -5.26 17.42 1.40
C PRO A 18 -4.95 17.70 -0.07
N GLU A 19 -3.73 17.38 -0.50
CA GLU A 19 -3.31 17.55 -1.90
C GLU A 19 -3.50 16.27 -2.71
N SER A 20 -3.97 15.20 -2.07
CA SER A 20 -4.18 13.92 -2.74
C SER A 20 -5.34 14.02 -3.73
N THR A 21 -5.07 13.57 -4.95
CA THR A 21 -6.12 13.43 -5.95
C THR A 21 -6.76 12.05 -5.79
N PRO A 22 -8.09 11.96 -5.66
CA PRO A 22 -8.75 10.65 -5.57
C PRO A 22 -8.47 9.82 -6.82
N PHE A 23 -8.34 8.50 -6.63
CA PHE A 23 -8.18 7.60 -7.75
C PHE A 23 -9.49 7.59 -8.54
N THR A 24 -9.42 7.93 -9.84
CA THR A 24 -10.60 8.05 -10.71
C THR A 24 -10.73 6.88 -11.69
N GLY A 25 -9.92 5.84 -11.52
CA GLY A 25 -10.01 4.64 -12.35
C GLY A 25 -11.24 3.80 -12.05
N ASP A 26 -11.40 2.71 -12.80
CA ASP A 26 -12.51 1.79 -12.65
C ASP A 26 -12.34 0.96 -11.38
N GLU A 27 -13.16 1.22 -10.35
CA GLU A 27 -13.10 0.52 -9.08
C GLU A 27 -13.44 -0.97 -9.18
N GLU A 28 -14.16 -1.36 -10.23
CA GLU A 28 -14.50 -2.77 -10.45
C GLU A 28 -13.29 -3.58 -10.91
N GLU A 29 -12.35 -2.95 -11.61
CA GLU A 29 -11.16 -3.60 -12.12
C GLU A 29 -9.93 -3.41 -11.23
N VAL A 30 -9.99 -2.48 -10.28
CA VAL A 30 -8.87 -2.10 -9.43
C VAL A 30 -9.26 -2.28 -7.96
N ASN A 31 -8.39 -2.97 -7.22
CA ASN A 31 -8.54 -3.10 -5.77
C ASN A 31 -7.94 -1.85 -5.11
N ILE A 32 -8.78 -0.98 -4.58
CA ILE A 32 -8.36 0.27 -3.96
C ILE A 32 -8.16 0.05 -2.47
N ILE A 33 -6.95 0.32 -2.00
CA ILE A 33 -6.60 0.26 -0.58
C ILE A 33 -6.47 1.69 -0.08
N ARG A 34 -7.26 2.04 0.94
CA ARG A 34 -7.24 3.39 1.53
C ARG A 34 -6.50 3.35 2.86
N VAL A 35 -5.65 4.34 3.08
CA VAL A 35 -4.82 4.42 4.29
C VAL A 35 -4.87 5.83 4.85
N THR A 36 -4.81 5.93 6.18
CA THR A 36 -4.76 7.21 6.89
C THR A 36 -3.39 7.41 7.54
N ASN A 37 -3.12 8.62 8.01
CA ASN A 37 -1.90 8.88 8.80
C ASN A 37 -1.84 8.05 10.07
N ASP A 38 -3.00 7.78 10.69
CA ASP A 38 -3.06 6.94 11.89
C ASP A 38 -2.58 5.52 11.58
N ASP A 39 -2.96 4.98 10.42
CA ASP A 39 -2.52 3.66 9.98
C ASP A 39 -1.00 3.59 9.77
N LEU A 40 -0.40 4.71 9.38
CA LEU A 40 1.04 4.77 9.14
C LEU A 40 1.84 5.09 10.41
N SER A 41 1.20 5.74 11.40
CA SER A 41 1.86 6.17 12.63
C SER A 41 1.83 5.11 13.72
N ASP A 42 0.81 4.26 13.74
CA ASP A 42 0.69 3.18 14.71
C ASP A 42 1.43 1.96 14.19
N PRO A 43 2.45 1.45 14.92
CA PRO A 43 3.24 0.32 14.43
C PRO A 43 2.41 -0.95 14.20
N ASP A 44 1.39 -1.20 15.03
CA ASP A 44 0.55 -2.38 14.85
C ASP A 44 -0.34 -2.25 13.61
N LEU A 45 -0.93 -1.08 13.41
CA LEU A 45 -1.75 -0.81 12.22
C LEU A 45 -0.90 -0.79 10.95
N PHE A 46 0.32 -0.28 11.05
CA PHE A 46 1.25 -0.25 9.93
C PHE A 46 1.61 -1.66 9.46
N ILE A 47 1.88 -2.55 10.40
CA ILE A 47 2.19 -3.96 10.08
C ILE A 47 1.01 -4.63 9.39
N GLU A 48 -0.21 -4.42 9.89
CA GLU A 48 -1.42 -4.95 9.27
C GLU A 48 -1.61 -4.39 7.85
N PHE A 49 -1.37 -3.09 7.68
CA PHE A 49 -1.47 -2.43 6.39
C PHE A 49 -0.48 -3.02 5.38
N VAL A 50 0.78 -3.19 5.79
CA VAL A 50 1.82 -3.75 4.92
C VAL A 50 1.48 -5.18 4.51
N SER A 51 1.00 -6.01 5.45
CA SER A 51 0.56 -7.36 5.15
C SER A 51 -0.59 -7.38 4.15
N HIS A 52 -1.57 -6.51 4.35
CA HIS A 52 -2.73 -6.42 3.47
C HIS A 52 -2.34 -5.99 2.05
N LEU A 53 -1.48 -4.98 1.96
CA LEU A 53 -0.97 -4.50 0.67
C LEU A 53 -0.16 -5.58 -0.05
N ALA A 54 0.72 -6.26 0.69
CA ALA A 54 1.52 -7.34 0.12
C ALA A 54 0.66 -8.49 -0.41
N GLU A 55 -0.37 -8.85 0.33
CA GLU A 55 -1.31 -9.89 -0.11
C GLU A 55 -2.02 -9.47 -1.40
N ALA A 56 -2.47 -8.22 -1.47
CA ALA A 56 -3.14 -7.68 -2.66
C ALA A 56 -2.21 -7.66 -3.87
N LEU A 57 -0.92 -7.38 -3.66
CA LEU A 57 0.08 -7.32 -4.73
C LEU A 57 0.67 -8.70 -5.08
N GLY A 58 0.39 -9.74 -4.29
CA GLY A 58 1.04 -11.03 -4.44
C GLY A 58 2.50 -11.02 -4.02
N TYR A 59 2.90 -10.08 -3.17
CA TYR A 59 4.26 -9.95 -2.65
C TYR A 59 4.41 -10.84 -1.42
N GLU A 60 5.47 -11.66 -1.41
CA GLU A 60 5.73 -12.53 -0.27
C GLU A 60 6.49 -11.76 0.82
N LEU A 61 5.92 -11.79 2.04
CA LEU A 61 6.57 -11.22 3.22
C LEU A 61 7.12 -12.36 4.06
N ASP A 62 8.37 -12.23 4.49
CA ASP A 62 9.01 -13.18 5.38
C ASP A 62 8.85 -12.73 6.83
N GLU A 63 7.61 -12.78 7.32
CA GLU A 63 7.25 -12.28 8.66
C GLU A 63 7.88 -13.09 9.79
N ASP A 64 8.31 -14.33 9.51
CA ASP A 64 8.97 -15.19 10.48
C ASP A 64 10.48 -14.93 10.56
N ASP A 65 11.03 -14.11 9.66
CA ASP A 65 12.45 -13.76 9.66
C ASP A 65 12.73 -12.73 10.75
N ASP A 66 13.76 -12.98 11.58
CA ASP A 66 14.17 -12.05 12.62
C ASP A 66 14.60 -10.69 12.07
N ASP A 67 15.05 -10.64 10.83
CA ASP A 67 15.45 -9.42 10.14
C ASP A 67 14.30 -8.74 9.40
N TYR A 68 13.08 -9.24 9.56
CA TYR A 68 11.91 -8.67 8.90
C TYR A 68 11.66 -7.23 9.33
N ASP A 69 11.57 -6.33 8.35
CA ASP A 69 11.29 -4.91 8.58
C ASP A 69 10.11 -4.50 7.70
N PRO A 70 8.95 -4.19 8.29
CA PRO A 70 7.78 -3.79 7.50
C PRO A 70 8.00 -2.49 6.71
N VAL A 71 8.84 -1.58 7.22
CA VAL A 71 9.17 -0.35 6.51
C VAL A 71 9.95 -0.67 5.23
N ARG A 72 10.90 -1.58 5.31
CA ARG A 72 11.68 -2.01 4.14
C ARG A 72 10.78 -2.71 3.12
N ALA A 73 9.89 -3.59 3.58
CA ALA A 73 8.95 -4.29 2.71
C ALA A 73 8.02 -3.30 2.00
N PHE A 74 7.50 -2.33 2.72
CA PHE A 74 6.65 -1.29 2.15
C PHE A 74 7.40 -0.48 1.10
N ARG A 75 8.64 -0.09 1.41
CA ARG A 75 9.47 0.67 0.46
C ARG A 75 9.73 -0.14 -0.82
N SER A 76 10.00 -1.43 -0.68
CA SER A 76 10.21 -2.30 -1.85
C SER A 76 8.97 -2.37 -2.73
N MET A 77 7.78 -2.43 -2.14
CA MET A 77 6.54 -2.41 -2.89
C MET A 77 6.32 -1.07 -3.60
N LEU A 78 6.72 0.04 -2.96
CA LEU A 78 6.58 1.38 -3.55
C LEU A 78 7.42 1.56 -4.82
N TYR A 79 8.55 0.89 -4.93
CA TYR A 79 9.39 0.99 -6.12
C TYR A 79 8.70 0.45 -7.38
N ALA A 80 7.77 -0.47 -7.22
CA ALA A 80 7.01 -1.02 -8.35
C ALA A 80 5.77 -0.19 -8.69
N ALA A 81 5.43 0.80 -7.86
CA ALA A 81 4.26 1.63 -8.05
C ALA A 81 4.54 2.76 -9.03
N VAL A 82 3.49 3.23 -9.70
CA VAL A 82 3.53 4.44 -10.50
C VAL A 82 2.66 5.50 -9.85
N GLU A 83 3.00 6.76 -10.01
CA GLU A 83 2.17 7.86 -9.52
C GLU A 83 0.94 7.99 -10.41
N TYR A 84 -0.18 8.18 -9.74
CA TYR A 84 -1.46 8.37 -10.41
C TYR A 84 -1.87 9.83 -10.37
#